data_9ccd547c1bf1a9c07fb023faf42c1c97
#
_entry.id   9ccd547c1bf1a9c07fb023faf42c1c97
#
_cell.length_a   1.000
_cell.length_b   1.000
_cell.length_c   1.000
_cell.angle_alpha   90.00
_cell.angle_beta   90.00
_cell.angle_gamma   90.00
#
_symmetry.space_group_name_H-M   'P 1'
#
loop_
_entity.id
_entity.type
_entity.pdbx_description
1 polymer ?
#
loop_
_entity_poly.entity_id
_entity_poly.type
_entity_poly.pdbx_seq_one_letter_code
_entity_poly.pdbx_strand_id
1 'polypeptide(L)'
;MPAVHILVPVKALGLAKSRLAHALEPDARAELVLAMLEDTLAAARNTDDAVVTVITSDHRVAAVARRSGAAVLADPPAASGQDRQDSLNAALRSAAEHARDDSPGVDLVALQADLPSLRPHELAEALEAARATGTMIVADHTGSGTTALLHCTSQRPLHPRFGPDSAHRHLEAGALAVEAHLPGLRLDVDTIDDLGAAVRLGVGAATAAVLDRIGSALPFPYPASRREPHTSPVPDTMGR
;
A
#
# COMPACT_ATOMS: atom_id res chain seq x y z
N MET A 1 -17.49 15.62 -8.61
CA MET A 1 -17.43 14.16 -8.36
C MET A 1 -17.16 13.95 -6.90
N PRO A 2 -17.68 12.95 -6.22
CA PRO A 2 -17.32 12.72 -4.81
C PRO A 2 -15.82 12.40 -4.74
N ALA A 3 -15.09 13.16 -3.93
CA ALA A 3 -13.69 12.88 -3.63
C ALA A 3 -13.59 11.52 -2.93
N VAL A 4 -12.48 10.83 -3.10
CA VAL A 4 -12.16 9.60 -2.37
C VAL A 4 -11.06 9.88 -1.34
N HIS A 5 -11.20 9.34 -0.14
CA HIS A 5 -10.17 9.39 0.89
C HIS A 5 -9.59 7.99 1.11
N ILE A 6 -8.31 7.83 0.79
CA ILE A 6 -7.57 6.57 0.91
C ILE A 6 -6.79 6.58 2.22
N LEU A 7 -7.08 5.63 3.09
CA LEU A 7 -6.49 5.45 4.40
C LEU A 7 -5.48 4.30 4.36
N VAL A 8 -4.22 4.60 4.61
CA VAL A 8 -3.12 3.62 4.54
C VAL A 8 -2.51 3.43 5.93
N PRO A 9 -2.90 2.39 6.66
CA PRO A 9 -2.36 2.12 7.98
C PRO A 9 -0.98 1.48 7.88
N VAL A 10 0.02 2.03 8.58
CA VAL A 10 1.38 1.48 8.61
C VAL A 10 1.89 1.45 10.05
N LYS A 11 2.13 0.25 10.55
CA LYS A 11 2.73 0.04 11.88
C LYS A 11 4.25 0.23 11.85
N ALA A 12 4.86 0.26 13.05
CA ALA A 12 6.31 0.45 13.19
C ALA A 12 7.11 -0.59 12.37
N LEU A 13 8.11 -0.11 11.64
CA LEU A 13 8.95 -0.89 10.72
C LEU A 13 9.65 -2.08 11.37
N GLY A 14 10.06 -1.96 12.64
CA GLY A 14 10.76 -3.03 13.35
C GLY A 14 9.98 -4.34 13.49
N LEU A 15 8.67 -4.29 13.31
CA LEU A 15 7.77 -5.45 13.40
C LEU A 15 7.20 -5.86 12.04
N ALA A 16 7.53 -5.10 10.98
CA ALA A 16 7.01 -5.36 9.64
C ALA A 16 7.75 -6.51 8.96
N LYS A 17 6.98 -7.36 8.25
CA LYS A 17 7.51 -8.38 7.33
C LYS A 17 8.53 -9.34 7.97
N SER A 18 8.22 -9.90 9.13
CA SER A 18 9.08 -10.89 9.80
C SER A 18 9.39 -12.11 8.93
N ARG A 19 8.53 -12.47 7.98
CA ARG A 19 8.75 -13.56 7.02
C ARG A 19 9.85 -13.26 6.01
N LEU A 20 10.18 -11.98 5.76
CA LEU A 20 11.34 -11.57 4.95
C LEU A 20 12.65 -11.60 5.73
N ALA A 21 12.62 -11.78 7.07
CA ALA A 21 13.81 -11.75 7.92
C ALA A 21 14.80 -12.90 7.65
N HIS A 22 14.35 -13.98 7.03
CA HIS A 22 15.24 -15.09 6.63
C HIS A 22 16.06 -14.79 5.38
N ALA A 23 15.64 -13.79 4.58
CA ALA A 23 16.29 -13.47 3.31
C ALA A 23 16.94 -12.07 3.31
N LEU A 24 16.51 -11.16 4.19
CA LEU A 24 16.97 -9.78 4.20
C LEU A 24 17.40 -9.34 5.60
N GLU A 25 18.54 -8.68 5.67
CA GLU A 25 19.02 -8.00 6.87
C GLU A 25 18.01 -6.90 7.33
N PRO A 26 17.95 -6.57 8.63
CA PRO A 26 16.96 -5.65 9.18
C PRO A 26 16.87 -4.31 8.47
N ASP A 27 18.00 -3.70 8.13
CA ASP A 27 18.04 -2.39 7.46
C ASP A 27 17.54 -2.48 6.01
N ALA A 28 17.98 -3.48 5.26
CA ALA A 28 17.52 -3.73 3.90
C ALA A 28 16.01 -4.02 3.85
N ARG A 29 15.50 -4.77 4.82
CA ARG A 29 14.07 -5.03 4.97
C ARG A 29 13.29 -3.76 5.26
N ALA A 30 13.78 -2.92 6.17
CA ALA A 30 13.13 -1.65 6.49
C ALA A 30 13.12 -0.70 5.29
N GLU A 31 14.22 -0.62 4.53
CA GLU A 31 14.28 0.15 3.28
C GLU A 31 13.29 -0.37 2.24
N LEU A 32 13.20 -1.69 2.07
CA LEU A 32 12.25 -2.31 1.14
C LEU A 32 10.80 -1.99 1.52
N VAL A 33 10.44 -2.10 2.80
CA VAL A 33 9.08 -1.76 3.28
C VAL A 33 8.76 -0.29 3.00
N LEU A 34 9.69 0.63 3.22
CA LEU A 34 9.48 2.05 2.92
C LEU A 34 9.36 2.31 1.42
N ALA A 35 10.11 1.59 0.59
CA ALA A 35 10.02 1.72 -0.86
C ALA A 35 8.69 1.18 -1.42
N MET A 36 8.22 0.04 -0.91
CA MET A 36 6.90 -0.50 -1.27
C MET A 36 5.77 0.46 -0.88
N LEU A 37 5.86 1.06 0.31
CA LEU A 37 4.94 2.12 0.73
C LEU A 37 4.96 3.30 -0.25
N GLU A 38 6.15 3.78 -0.65
CA GLU A 38 6.29 4.91 -1.57
C GLU A 38 5.61 4.62 -2.92
N ASP A 39 5.82 3.43 -3.48
CA ASP A 39 5.17 3.01 -4.73
C ASP A 39 3.65 2.87 -4.57
N THR A 40 3.17 2.30 -3.46
CA THR A 40 1.74 2.20 -3.15
C THR A 40 1.10 3.59 -3.05
N LEU A 41 1.76 4.52 -2.35
CA LEU A 41 1.27 5.91 -2.22
C LEU A 41 1.28 6.64 -3.57
N ALA A 42 2.29 6.40 -4.41
CA ALA A 42 2.35 6.98 -5.75
C ALA A 42 1.16 6.52 -6.61
N ALA A 43 0.83 5.23 -6.59
CA ALA A 43 -0.34 4.70 -7.30
C ALA A 43 -1.65 5.25 -6.72
N ALA A 44 -1.82 5.25 -5.41
CA ALA A 44 -3.01 5.75 -4.73
C ALA A 44 -3.27 7.23 -5.03
N ARG A 45 -2.23 8.07 -5.04
CA ARG A 45 -2.35 9.50 -5.33
C ARG A 45 -2.64 9.84 -6.79
N ASN A 46 -2.27 8.95 -7.70
CA ASN A 46 -2.60 9.08 -9.12
C ASN A 46 -3.98 8.49 -9.47
N THR A 47 -4.77 8.10 -8.48
CA THR A 47 -6.20 7.82 -8.65
C THR A 47 -6.96 9.15 -8.63
N ASP A 48 -7.92 9.33 -9.52
CA ASP A 48 -8.63 10.60 -9.71
C ASP A 48 -9.33 11.06 -8.42
N ASP A 49 -9.17 12.36 -8.10
CA ASP A 49 -9.75 13.03 -6.94
C ASP A 49 -9.41 12.37 -5.58
N ALA A 50 -8.28 11.67 -5.48
CA ALA A 50 -7.86 10.98 -4.27
C ALA A 50 -7.12 11.90 -3.30
N VAL A 51 -7.53 11.87 -2.03
CA VAL A 51 -6.78 12.35 -0.88
C VAL A 51 -6.23 11.13 -0.15
N VAL A 52 -4.94 11.11 0.17
CA VAL A 52 -4.29 9.97 0.84
C VAL A 52 -3.82 10.39 2.23
N THR A 53 -4.18 9.60 3.24
CA THR A 53 -3.72 9.74 4.62
C THR A 53 -3.06 8.46 5.08
N VAL A 54 -1.81 8.56 5.53
CA VAL A 54 -1.07 7.48 6.18
C VAL A 54 -1.29 7.56 7.69
N ILE A 55 -1.71 6.43 8.29
CA ILE A 55 -1.93 6.33 9.74
C ILE A 55 -0.72 5.63 10.33
N THR A 56 0.10 6.35 11.11
CA THR A 56 1.34 5.80 11.66
C THR A 56 1.88 6.60 12.85
N SER A 57 2.55 5.92 13.77
CA SER A 57 3.39 6.53 14.83
C SER A 57 4.88 6.42 14.51
N ASP A 58 5.27 5.75 13.41
CA ASP A 58 6.66 5.61 13.00
C ASP A 58 7.13 6.85 12.24
N HIS A 59 8.20 7.49 12.73
CA HIS A 59 8.72 8.74 12.16
C HIS A 59 9.31 8.57 10.75
N ARG A 60 9.88 7.39 10.42
CA ARG A 60 10.43 7.10 9.08
C ARG A 60 9.30 6.94 8.08
N VAL A 61 8.25 6.21 8.45
CA VAL A 61 7.02 6.07 7.66
C VAL A 61 6.37 7.43 7.43
N ALA A 62 6.21 8.24 8.49
CA ALA A 62 5.65 9.58 8.39
C ALA A 62 6.47 10.50 7.46
N ALA A 63 7.81 10.37 7.47
CA ALA A 63 8.68 11.12 6.58
C ALA A 63 8.48 10.71 5.11
N VAL A 64 8.37 9.41 4.81
CA VAL A 64 8.05 8.92 3.45
C VAL A 64 6.69 9.44 3.03
N ALA A 65 5.65 9.27 3.83
CA ALA A 65 4.29 9.71 3.53
C ALA A 65 4.24 11.19 3.14
N ARG A 66 4.87 12.07 3.94
CA ARG A 66 4.91 13.51 3.65
C ARG A 66 5.65 13.84 2.35
N ARG A 67 6.80 13.17 2.09
CA ARG A 67 7.54 13.36 0.82
C ARG A 67 6.73 12.90 -0.38
N SER A 68 5.96 11.83 -0.23
CA SER A 68 5.02 11.35 -1.26
C SER A 68 3.75 12.24 -1.35
N GLY A 69 3.64 13.32 -0.54
CA GLY A 69 2.53 14.26 -0.53
C GLY A 69 1.24 13.70 0.08
N ALA A 70 1.32 12.65 0.90
CA ALA A 70 0.21 12.16 1.70
C ALA A 70 0.13 12.91 3.03
N ALA A 71 -1.07 13.08 3.57
CA ALA A 71 -1.27 13.50 4.95
C ALA A 71 -0.83 12.39 5.91
N VAL A 72 -0.53 12.77 7.15
CA VAL A 72 -0.16 11.81 8.21
C VAL A 72 -1.04 12.03 9.42
N LEU A 73 -1.71 10.98 9.84
CA LEU A 73 -2.47 10.91 11.08
C LEU A 73 -1.70 10.00 12.07
N ALA A 74 -1.58 10.45 13.31
CA ALA A 74 -0.97 9.62 14.34
C ALA A 74 -1.83 8.39 14.62
N ASP A 75 -1.20 7.20 14.70
CA ASP A 75 -1.89 5.99 15.14
C ASP A 75 -2.30 6.19 16.62
N PRO A 76 -3.59 6.03 16.96
CA PRO A 76 -4.03 6.15 18.34
C PRO A 76 -3.25 5.19 19.25
N PRO A 77 -2.89 5.60 20.47
CA PRO A 77 -2.23 4.71 21.40
C PRO A 77 -3.13 3.49 21.66
N ALA A 78 -2.55 2.29 21.51
CA ALA A 78 -3.28 1.05 21.78
C ALA A 78 -3.74 1.06 23.26
N ALA A 79 -5.01 0.80 23.49
CA ALA A 79 -5.50 0.61 24.85
C ALA A 79 -4.81 -0.61 25.48
N SER A 80 -4.53 -0.53 26.79
CA SER A 80 -3.86 -1.61 27.52
C SER A 80 -4.61 -2.93 27.33
N GLY A 81 -3.96 -3.96 26.79
CA GLY A 81 -4.55 -5.28 26.53
C GLY A 81 -5.24 -5.44 25.18
N GLN A 82 -5.24 -4.44 24.31
CA GLN A 82 -5.82 -4.54 22.98
C GLN A 82 -4.90 -5.35 22.04
N ASP A 83 -5.47 -6.28 21.27
CA ASP A 83 -4.77 -6.99 20.22
C ASP A 83 -4.34 -6.00 19.10
N ARG A 84 -3.23 -6.33 18.41
CA ARG A 84 -2.70 -5.53 17.29
C ARG A 84 -3.73 -5.28 16.19
N GLN A 85 -4.60 -6.24 15.94
CA GLN A 85 -5.62 -6.16 14.90
C GLN A 85 -6.77 -5.26 15.30
N ASP A 86 -7.19 -5.35 16.56
CA ASP A 86 -8.19 -4.46 17.12
C ASP A 86 -7.71 -3.01 17.10
N SER A 87 -6.41 -2.78 17.37
CA SER A 87 -5.76 -1.48 17.27
C SER A 87 -5.76 -0.96 15.82
N LEU A 88 -5.42 -1.81 14.82
CA LEU A 88 -5.45 -1.43 13.41
C LEU A 88 -6.86 -1.03 12.96
N ASN A 89 -7.85 -1.87 13.26
CA ASN A 89 -9.23 -1.62 12.89
C ASN A 89 -9.81 -0.39 13.61
N ALA A 90 -9.40 -0.12 14.86
CA ALA A 90 -9.77 1.08 15.60
C ALA A 90 -9.16 2.34 14.97
N ALA A 91 -7.88 2.30 14.57
CA ALA A 91 -7.20 3.39 13.91
C ALA A 91 -7.86 3.75 12.58
N LEU A 92 -8.23 2.74 11.77
CA LEU A 92 -8.96 2.95 10.52
C LEU A 92 -10.35 3.55 10.74
N ARG A 93 -11.09 3.12 11.77
CA ARG A 93 -12.41 3.73 12.11
C ARG A 93 -12.25 5.20 12.47
N SER A 94 -11.32 5.52 13.36
CA SER A 94 -11.06 6.90 13.77
C SER A 94 -10.63 7.79 12.60
N ALA A 95 -9.75 7.29 11.73
CA ALA A 95 -9.33 8.02 10.54
C ALA A 95 -10.49 8.22 9.53
N ALA A 96 -11.38 7.24 9.40
CA ALA A 96 -12.55 7.34 8.54
C ALA A 96 -13.57 8.38 9.06
N GLU A 97 -13.78 8.45 10.37
CA GLU A 97 -14.61 9.47 11.02
C GLU A 97 -14.02 10.86 10.74
N HIS A 98 -12.72 11.04 10.98
CA HIS A 98 -12.02 12.29 10.72
C HIS A 98 -12.12 12.74 9.25
N ALA A 99 -11.94 11.81 8.32
CA ALA A 99 -12.07 12.10 6.89
C ALA A 99 -13.49 12.56 6.51
N ARG A 100 -14.51 12.03 7.17
CA ARG A 100 -15.92 12.42 6.93
C ARG A 100 -16.33 13.70 7.64
N ASP A 101 -15.72 14.02 8.77
CA ASP A 101 -15.91 15.31 9.42
C ASP A 101 -15.39 16.44 8.52
N ASP A 102 -14.25 16.22 7.87
CA ASP A 102 -13.66 17.17 6.92
C ASP A 102 -14.39 17.21 5.56
N SER A 103 -14.92 16.08 5.11
CA SER A 103 -15.56 15.92 3.80
C SER A 103 -16.77 14.98 3.90
N PRO A 104 -17.95 15.50 4.29
CA PRO A 104 -19.17 14.71 4.38
C PRO A 104 -19.51 14.05 3.04
N GLY A 105 -19.75 12.74 3.08
CA GLY A 105 -20.10 11.98 1.89
C GLY A 105 -18.92 11.43 1.08
N VAL A 106 -17.67 11.64 1.52
CA VAL A 106 -16.48 11.13 0.87
C VAL A 106 -16.49 9.59 0.81
N ASP A 107 -16.11 9.04 -0.33
CA ASP A 107 -15.83 7.61 -0.47
C ASP A 107 -14.58 7.26 0.32
N LEU A 108 -14.56 6.12 0.99
CA LEU A 108 -13.44 5.68 1.82
C LEU A 108 -12.81 4.41 1.25
N VAL A 109 -11.48 4.36 1.25
CA VAL A 109 -10.71 3.16 0.96
C VAL A 109 -9.71 2.93 2.08
N ALA A 110 -9.77 1.77 2.74
CA ALA A 110 -8.66 1.30 3.56
C ALA A 110 -7.77 0.40 2.70
N LEU A 111 -6.53 0.82 2.46
CA LEU A 111 -5.59 0.20 1.52
C LEU A 111 -4.35 -0.30 2.26
N GLN A 112 -3.89 -1.52 1.97
CA GLN A 112 -2.61 -2.03 2.47
C GLN A 112 -1.44 -1.23 1.88
N ALA A 113 -0.34 -1.17 2.64
CA ALA A 113 0.81 -0.30 2.35
C ALA A 113 1.92 -0.95 1.50
N ASP A 114 1.78 -2.21 1.19
CA ASP A 114 2.81 -3.11 0.67
C ASP A 114 2.43 -3.72 -0.68
N LEU A 115 1.87 -2.86 -1.55
CA LEU A 115 1.41 -3.17 -2.89
C LEU A 115 2.34 -2.52 -3.95
N PRO A 116 3.62 -2.93 -4.06
CA PRO A 116 4.58 -2.24 -4.91
C PRO A 116 4.27 -2.32 -6.41
N SER A 117 3.38 -3.23 -6.80
CA SER A 117 2.95 -3.43 -8.18
C SER A 117 1.60 -2.79 -8.50
N LEU A 118 0.98 -2.11 -7.54
CA LEU A 118 -0.31 -1.43 -7.71
C LEU A 118 -0.26 -0.43 -8.86
N ARG A 119 -1.29 -0.43 -9.71
CA ARG A 119 -1.49 0.55 -10.78
C ARG A 119 -2.71 1.43 -10.47
N PRO A 120 -2.66 2.75 -10.77
CA PRO A 120 -3.77 3.65 -10.48
C PRO A 120 -5.11 3.19 -11.07
N HIS A 121 -5.11 2.65 -12.29
CA HIS A 121 -6.32 2.17 -12.95
C HIS A 121 -6.99 1.00 -12.23
N GLU A 122 -6.21 0.11 -11.57
CA GLU A 122 -6.76 -1.02 -10.80
C GLU A 122 -7.58 -0.51 -9.59
N LEU A 123 -7.05 0.51 -8.90
CA LEU A 123 -7.77 1.11 -7.78
C LEU A 123 -8.99 1.89 -8.25
N ALA A 124 -8.90 2.60 -9.37
CA ALA A 124 -10.02 3.30 -9.98
C ALA A 124 -11.15 2.33 -10.39
N GLU A 125 -10.82 1.19 -11.02
CA GLU A 125 -11.79 0.15 -11.41
C GLU A 125 -12.49 -0.45 -10.18
N ALA A 126 -11.74 -0.76 -9.12
CA ALA A 126 -12.31 -1.25 -7.87
C ALA A 126 -13.26 -0.21 -7.22
N LEU A 127 -12.89 1.07 -7.24
CA LEU A 127 -13.70 2.17 -6.74
C LEU A 127 -15.01 2.33 -7.52
N GLU A 128 -14.96 2.25 -8.84
CA GLU A 128 -16.15 2.35 -9.69
C GLU A 128 -17.14 1.21 -9.35
N ALA A 129 -16.65 -0.01 -9.19
CA ALA A 129 -17.48 -1.15 -8.77
C ALA A 129 -18.10 -0.92 -7.38
N ALA A 130 -17.33 -0.38 -6.42
CA ALA A 130 -17.82 -0.10 -5.07
C ALA A 130 -18.86 1.04 -5.05
N ARG A 131 -18.72 2.06 -5.89
CA ARG A 131 -19.71 3.14 -6.05
C ARG A 131 -21.06 2.62 -6.52
N ALA A 132 -21.06 1.60 -7.36
CA ALA A 132 -22.29 0.97 -7.84
C ALA A 132 -22.97 0.06 -6.80
N THR A 133 -22.20 -0.49 -5.84
CA THR A 133 -22.69 -1.56 -4.95
C THR A 133 -22.68 -1.20 -3.46
N GLY A 134 -21.82 -0.26 -3.05
CA GLY A 134 -21.71 0.26 -1.69
C GLY A 134 -20.41 -0.12 -0.97
N THR A 135 -20.28 -1.35 -0.45
CA THR A 135 -19.07 -1.80 0.25
C THR A 135 -18.51 -3.04 -0.42
N MET A 136 -17.25 -2.95 -0.84
CA MET A 136 -16.54 -4.05 -1.50
C MET A 136 -15.17 -4.28 -0.90
N ILE A 137 -14.63 -5.48 -1.12
CA ILE A 137 -13.24 -5.83 -0.82
C ILE A 137 -12.51 -6.30 -2.06
N VAL A 138 -11.21 -6.04 -2.07
CA VAL A 138 -10.26 -6.75 -2.91
C VAL A 138 -9.52 -7.74 -2.01
N ALA A 139 -9.76 -9.03 -2.24
CA ALA A 139 -9.01 -10.07 -1.55
C ALA A 139 -7.56 -10.09 -2.04
N ASP A 140 -6.63 -10.48 -1.16
CA ASP A 140 -5.24 -10.71 -1.53
C ASP A 140 -5.10 -11.83 -2.60
N HIS A 141 -3.90 -12.05 -3.09
CA HIS A 141 -3.63 -13.07 -4.11
C HIS A 141 -3.87 -14.51 -3.61
N THR A 142 -3.92 -14.73 -2.27
CA THR A 142 -4.26 -16.03 -1.66
C THR A 142 -5.77 -16.22 -1.47
N GLY A 143 -6.54 -15.13 -1.54
CA GLY A 143 -7.98 -15.11 -1.29
C GLY A 143 -8.37 -15.08 0.20
N SER A 144 -7.41 -15.08 1.13
CA SER A 144 -7.68 -15.12 2.57
C SER A 144 -7.64 -13.76 3.25
N GLY A 145 -6.72 -12.89 2.81
CA GLY A 145 -6.56 -11.53 3.31
C GLY A 145 -7.36 -10.50 2.49
N THR A 146 -7.25 -9.25 2.89
CA THR A 146 -7.87 -8.10 2.21
C THR A 146 -6.82 -7.05 1.97
N THR A 147 -6.58 -6.69 0.73
CA THR A 147 -5.64 -5.62 0.34
C THR A 147 -6.31 -4.25 0.29
N ALA A 148 -7.59 -4.21 -0.07
CA ALA A 148 -8.39 -2.99 -0.05
C ALA A 148 -9.82 -3.25 0.45
N LEU A 149 -10.32 -2.37 1.33
CA LEU A 149 -11.72 -2.28 1.72
C LEU A 149 -12.26 -0.95 1.19
N LEU A 150 -13.18 -1.00 0.24
CA LEU A 150 -13.81 0.15 -0.40
C LEU A 150 -15.20 0.36 0.21
N HIS A 151 -15.51 1.58 0.62
CA HIS A 151 -16.76 1.91 1.30
C HIS A 151 -17.35 3.21 0.76
N CYS A 152 -18.25 3.06 -0.20
CA CYS A 152 -18.90 4.15 -0.93
C CYS A 152 -20.34 4.41 -0.43
N THR A 153 -20.58 4.19 0.87
CA THR A 153 -21.86 4.45 1.54
C THR A 153 -21.68 5.55 2.59
N SER A 154 -21.98 6.80 2.24
CA SER A 154 -21.75 7.97 3.09
C SER A 154 -22.53 7.93 4.42
N GLN A 155 -23.65 7.24 4.47
CA GLN A 155 -24.56 7.17 5.64
C GLN A 155 -24.17 6.10 6.67
N ARG A 156 -23.18 5.25 6.37
CA ARG A 156 -22.77 4.17 7.27
C ARG A 156 -21.32 4.33 7.70
N PRO A 157 -20.98 4.02 8.97
CA PRO A 157 -19.61 4.02 9.43
C PRO A 157 -18.79 2.92 8.72
N LEU A 158 -17.49 3.16 8.59
CA LEU A 158 -16.56 2.13 8.12
C LEU A 158 -16.36 1.08 9.21
N HIS A 159 -16.56 -0.20 8.86
CA HIS A 159 -16.37 -1.33 9.77
C HIS A 159 -15.23 -2.25 9.29
N PRO A 160 -13.95 -1.86 9.44
CA PRO A 160 -12.84 -2.67 9.01
C PRO A 160 -12.70 -3.93 9.89
N ARG A 161 -12.34 -5.04 9.26
CA ARG A 161 -12.13 -6.36 9.88
C ARG A 161 -10.81 -6.99 9.43
N PHE A 162 -9.76 -6.16 9.29
CA PHE A 162 -8.43 -6.63 8.91
C PHE A 162 -7.84 -7.59 9.94
N GLY A 163 -6.97 -8.49 9.49
CA GLY A 163 -6.32 -9.54 10.27
C GLY A 163 -6.51 -10.92 9.62
N PRO A 164 -6.23 -12.05 10.30
CA PRO A 164 -6.38 -13.38 9.72
C PRO A 164 -7.78 -13.59 9.14
N ASP A 165 -7.87 -14.23 7.99
CA ASP A 165 -9.11 -14.51 7.26
C ASP A 165 -10.00 -13.27 7.04
N SER A 166 -9.35 -12.10 6.84
CA SER A 166 -10.06 -10.83 6.73
C SER A 166 -11.02 -10.77 5.54
N ALA A 167 -10.71 -11.44 4.43
CA ALA A 167 -11.61 -11.51 3.28
C ALA A 167 -12.94 -12.15 3.70
N HIS A 168 -12.90 -13.32 4.32
CA HIS A 168 -14.10 -14.01 4.81
C HIS A 168 -14.88 -13.16 5.81
N ARG A 169 -14.22 -12.56 6.78
CA ARG A 169 -14.89 -11.72 7.79
C ARG A 169 -15.55 -10.46 7.23
N HIS A 170 -14.97 -9.86 6.19
CA HIS A 170 -15.60 -8.74 5.49
C HIS A 170 -16.83 -9.20 4.68
N LEU A 171 -16.73 -10.35 3.99
CA LEU A 171 -17.85 -10.91 3.23
C LEU A 171 -19.01 -11.30 4.17
N GLU A 172 -18.75 -11.94 5.30
CA GLU A 172 -19.76 -12.23 6.32
C GLU A 172 -20.42 -10.96 6.89
N ALA A 173 -19.68 -9.84 6.93
CA ALA A 173 -20.22 -8.55 7.34
C ALA A 173 -21.03 -7.83 6.25
N GLY A 174 -21.21 -8.46 5.08
CA GLY A 174 -22.03 -7.96 3.98
C GLY A 174 -21.28 -7.15 2.93
N ALA A 175 -19.95 -7.13 2.94
CA ALA A 175 -19.17 -6.60 1.81
C ALA A 175 -19.27 -7.56 0.61
N LEU A 176 -19.11 -7.04 -0.61
CA LEU A 176 -19.01 -7.85 -1.83
C LEU A 176 -17.54 -7.96 -2.26
N ALA A 177 -17.20 -9.05 -2.96
CA ALA A 177 -15.88 -9.16 -3.56
C ALA A 177 -15.79 -8.42 -4.90
N VAL A 178 -14.69 -7.77 -5.18
CA VAL A 178 -14.38 -7.27 -6.53
C VAL A 178 -13.87 -8.43 -7.37
N GLU A 179 -14.60 -8.75 -8.47
CA GLU A 179 -14.27 -9.87 -9.36
C GLU A 179 -13.29 -9.49 -10.47
N ALA A 180 -12.99 -8.19 -10.66
CA ALA A 180 -12.11 -7.70 -11.71
C ALA A 180 -10.68 -8.26 -11.59
N HIS A 181 -9.96 -8.33 -12.72
CA HIS A 181 -8.56 -8.75 -12.77
C HIS A 181 -7.65 -7.58 -12.37
N LEU A 182 -7.28 -7.53 -11.11
CA LEU A 182 -6.50 -6.46 -10.47
C LEU A 182 -5.22 -7.03 -9.84
N PRO A 183 -4.28 -7.55 -10.64
CA PRO A 183 -3.14 -8.31 -10.12
C PRO A 183 -2.24 -7.49 -9.18
N GLY A 184 -1.99 -6.21 -9.46
CA GLY A 184 -1.18 -5.34 -8.62
C GLY A 184 -1.87 -4.95 -7.32
N LEU A 185 -3.19 -4.77 -7.34
CA LEU A 185 -3.99 -4.45 -6.14
C LEU A 185 -4.20 -5.68 -5.24
N ARG A 186 -4.06 -6.91 -5.77
CA ARG A 186 -4.20 -8.15 -4.99
C ARG A 186 -2.88 -8.66 -4.41
N LEU A 187 -1.73 -8.21 -4.93
CA LEU A 187 -0.43 -8.76 -4.59
C LEU A 187 0.27 -7.90 -3.52
N ASP A 188 -0.07 -8.14 -2.27
CA ASP A 188 0.70 -7.68 -1.12
C ASP A 188 1.94 -8.56 -0.92
N VAL A 189 3.03 -7.93 -0.52
CA VAL A 189 4.33 -8.59 -0.38
C VAL A 189 4.59 -8.94 1.08
N ASP A 190 4.28 -10.17 1.49
CA ASP A 190 4.56 -10.71 2.83
C ASP A 190 5.79 -11.61 2.89
N THR A 191 6.06 -12.32 1.80
CA THR A 191 7.13 -13.31 1.70
C THR A 191 8.10 -12.97 0.58
N ILE A 192 9.21 -13.71 0.53
CA ILE A 192 10.19 -13.58 -0.54
C ILE A 192 9.63 -14.04 -1.90
N ASP A 193 8.71 -15.00 -1.90
CA ASP A 193 8.03 -15.48 -3.11
C ASP A 193 7.06 -14.43 -3.65
N ASP A 194 6.35 -13.71 -2.77
CA ASP A 194 5.49 -12.58 -3.14
C ASP A 194 6.32 -11.45 -3.75
N LEU A 195 7.49 -11.16 -3.16
CA LEU A 195 8.42 -10.17 -3.74
C LEU A 195 8.87 -10.59 -5.15
N GLY A 196 9.19 -11.87 -5.34
CA GLY A 196 9.50 -12.41 -6.66
C GLY A 196 8.34 -12.30 -7.64
N ALA A 197 7.11 -12.52 -7.19
CA ALA A 197 5.90 -12.35 -7.99
C ALA A 197 5.67 -10.86 -8.34
N ALA A 198 5.84 -9.94 -7.39
CA ALA A 198 5.75 -8.51 -7.61
C ALA A 198 6.77 -8.00 -8.63
N VAL A 199 8.00 -8.49 -8.57
CA VAL A 199 9.05 -8.19 -9.57
C VAL A 199 8.63 -8.64 -10.96
N ARG A 200 8.07 -9.83 -11.11
CA ARG A 200 7.58 -10.32 -12.41
C ARG A 200 6.40 -9.50 -12.95
N LEU A 201 5.53 -9.04 -12.07
CA LEU A 201 4.39 -8.17 -12.42
C LEU A 201 4.84 -6.74 -12.76
N GLY A 202 6.00 -6.33 -12.24
CA GLY A 202 6.58 -5.02 -12.38
C GLY A 202 6.27 -4.14 -11.17
N VAL A 203 7.31 -3.87 -10.37
CA VAL A 203 7.24 -2.98 -9.20
C VAL A 203 7.40 -1.51 -9.60
N GLY A 204 7.06 -0.60 -8.70
CA GLY A 204 7.30 0.83 -8.89
C GLY A 204 8.78 1.21 -8.74
N ALA A 205 9.07 2.47 -9.01
CA ALA A 205 10.44 2.98 -9.12
C ALA A 205 11.21 2.93 -7.79
N ALA A 206 10.53 3.18 -6.65
CA ALA A 206 11.17 3.18 -5.35
C ALA A 206 11.60 1.75 -4.95
N THR A 207 10.72 0.77 -5.11
CA THR A 207 11.03 -0.64 -4.86
C THR A 207 12.12 -1.14 -5.80
N ALA A 208 12.04 -0.82 -7.10
CA ALA A 208 13.07 -1.19 -8.07
C ALA A 208 14.45 -0.66 -7.66
N ALA A 209 14.55 0.59 -7.23
CA ALA A 209 15.81 1.20 -6.79
C ALA A 209 16.41 0.51 -5.54
N VAL A 210 15.59 0.03 -4.62
CA VAL A 210 16.06 -0.78 -3.48
C VAL A 210 16.55 -2.14 -3.97
N LEU A 211 15.78 -2.81 -4.81
CA LEU A 211 16.12 -4.13 -5.36
C LEU A 211 17.42 -4.10 -6.18
N ASP A 212 17.68 -3.03 -6.93
CA ASP A 212 18.95 -2.84 -7.66
C ASP A 212 20.17 -2.81 -6.71
N ARG A 213 20.01 -2.32 -5.46
CA ARG A 213 21.08 -2.29 -4.46
C ARG A 213 21.29 -3.63 -3.75
N ILE A 214 20.20 -4.36 -3.48
CA ILE A 214 20.22 -5.61 -2.71
C ILE A 214 20.14 -6.86 -3.57
N GLY A 215 20.08 -6.72 -4.92
CA GLY A 215 19.77 -7.81 -5.85
C GLY A 215 20.67 -9.05 -5.72
N SER A 216 21.95 -8.87 -5.31
CA SER A 216 22.88 -9.98 -5.06
C SER A 216 22.50 -10.84 -3.83
N ALA A 217 21.67 -10.32 -2.93
CA ALA A 217 21.19 -11.02 -1.73
C ALA A 217 19.84 -11.72 -1.95
N LEU A 218 19.19 -11.52 -3.11
CA LEU A 218 17.89 -12.10 -3.38
C LEU A 218 18.03 -13.57 -3.84
N PRO A 219 17.16 -14.49 -3.37
CA PRO A 219 17.20 -15.90 -3.77
C PRO A 219 16.59 -16.18 -5.15
N PHE A 220 16.20 -15.14 -5.89
CA PHE A 220 15.67 -15.22 -7.25
C PHE A 220 16.41 -14.24 -8.16
N PRO A 221 16.48 -14.51 -9.49
CA PRO A 221 17.13 -13.58 -10.42
C PRO A 221 16.37 -12.27 -10.49
N TYR A 222 17.07 -11.17 -10.16
CA TYR A 222 16.59 -9.80 -10.33
C TYR A 222 17.40 -9.15 -11.45
N PRO A 223 16.79 -8.82 -12.60
CA PRO A 223 17.48 -8.11 -13.67
C PRO A 223 17.75 -6.68 -13.20
N ALA A 224 19.00 -6.38 -12.85
CA ALA A 224 19.39 -5.00 -12.57
C ALA A 224 18.94 -4.12 -13.73
N SER A 225 18.27 -3.02 -13.42
CA SER A 225 17.89 -2.03 -14.44
C SER A 225 19.14 -1.63 -15.20
N ARG A 226 19.11 -1.71 -16.54
CA ARG A 226 20.25 -1.33 -17.39
C ARG A 226 20.60 0.12 -17.06
N ARG A 227 21.68 0.33 -16.29
CA ARG A 227 22.37 1.61 -16.26
C ARG A 227 22.88 1.79 -17.70
N GLU A 228 22.23 2.63 -18.47
CA GLU A 228 22.88 3.16 -19.66
C GLU A 228 24.16 3.85 -19.17
N PRO A 229 25.34 3.45 -19.67
CA PRO A 229 26.55 4.17 -19.34
C PRO A 229 26.37 5.60 -19.87
N HIS A 230 26.37 6.55 -18.97
CA HIS A 230 26.40 7.97 -19.31
C HIS A 230 27.74 8.20 -20.06
N THR A 231 27.74 8.04 -21.36
CA THR A 231 28.84 8.46 -22.21
C THR A 231 28.84 9.99 -22.19
N SER A 232 29.65 10.55 -21.30
CA SER A 232 30.01 11.97 -21.37
C SER A 232 30.62 12.23 -22.75
N PRO A 233 30.16 13.24 -23.49
CA PRO A 233 30.82 13.61 -24.74
C PRO A 233 32.24 14.06 -24.40
N VAL A 234 33.20 13.39 -25.02
CA VAL A 234 34.61 13.81 -25.02
C VAL A 234 34.65 15.17 -25.70
N PRO A 235 35.24 16.22 -25.07
CA PRO A 235 35.41 17.49 -25.76
C PRO A 235 36.38 17.31 -26.91
N ASP A 236 35.91 17.63 -28.11
CA ASP A 236 36.70 17.61 -29.34
C ASP A 236 37.75 18.72 -29.28
N THR A 237 38.97 18.34 -28.93
CA THR A 237 40.14 19.21 -29.02
C THR A 237 40.61 19.18 -30.49
N MET A 238 40.01 20.00 -31.33
CA MET A 238 40.66 20.39 -32.57
C MET A 238 41.38 21.69 -32.42
N GLY A 239 42.71 21.57 -32.34
CA GLY A 239 43.63 22.66 -32.60
C GLY A 239 43.70 23.03 -34.07
N ARG A 240 43.74 24.27 -34.31
CA ARG A 240 44.63 25.07 -35.20
C ARG A 240 44.12 26.50 -35.27
#